data_74c1b2c688827bd0132286fe5a68de44
#
_entry.id   74c1b2c688827bd0132286fe5a68de44
#
_cell.length_a   1.000
_cell.length_b   1.000
_cell.length_c   1.000
_cell.angle_alpha   90.00
_cell.angle_beta   90.00
_cell.angle_gamma   90.00
#
_symmetry.space_group_name_H-M   'P 1'
#
loop_
_entity.id
_entity.type
_entity.pdbx_description
1 polymer ?
#
loop_
_entity_poly.entity_id
_entity_poly.type
_entity_poly.pdbx_seq_one_letter_code
_entity_poly.pdbx_strand_id
1 'polypeptide(L)'
;MDSRLKQMERKQKLYSFLKDQHDAEMKELMHYMSTLTTVENNLVRSYLHTLLTDGLRHIDYISRIMAGIEGTTASASLTKKGISESIKDEKNSRDTLLRCAEMADDPETAALLKSISVDEEHHIRILEHLSEPVDSAK
;
A
#
# COMPACT_ATOMS: atom_id res chain seq x y z
N MET A 1 29.30 32.25 -3.24
CA MET A 1 28.83 30.89 -2.95
C MET A 1 28.17 30.32 -4.19
N ASP A 2 28.60 29.14 -4.54
CA ASP A 2 28.14 28.46 -5.76
C ASP A 2 26.63 28.23 -5.73
N SER A 3 25.95 28.56 -6.82
CA SER A 3 24.49 28.35 -6.96
C SER A 3 24.12 26.89 -6.90
N ARG A 4 25.03 25.98 -7.29
CA ARG A 4 24.86 24.52 -7.17
C ARG A 4 24.72 24.08 -5.72
N LEU A 5 25.59 24.59 -4.84
CA LEU A 5 25.54 24.29 -3.41
C LEU A 5 24.22 24.71 -2.80
N LYS A 6 23.73 25.90 -3.14
CA LYS A 6 22.43 26.39 -2.68
C LYS A 6 21.27 25.51 -3.15
N GLN A 7 21.32 25.03 -4.40
CA GLN A 7 20.32 24.12 -4.93
C GLN A 7 20.35 22.78 -4.21
N MET A 8 21.54 22.24 -3.95
CA MET A 8 21.70 20.99 -3.22
C MET A 8 21.17 21.10 -1.80
N GLU A 9 21.47 22.20 -1.11
CA GLU A 9 20.97 22.45 0.25
C GLU A 9 19.44 22.54 0.27
N ARG A 10 18.84 23.22 -0.71
CA ARG A 10 17.38 23.29 -0.85
C ARG A 10 16.75 21.93 -1.05
N LYS A 11 17.34 21.10 -1.93
CA LYS A 11 16.86 19.76 -2.21
C LYS A 11 16.93 18.88 -0.98
N GLN A 12 18.04 18.93 -0.24
CA GLN A 12 18.20 18.17 1.01
C GLN A 12 17.18 18.59 2.06
N LYS A 13 16.95 19.89 2.18
CA LYS A 13 15.97 20.45 3.11
C LYS A 13 14.56 20.04 2.74
N LEU A 14 14.23 20.13 1.46
CA LEU A 14 12.94 19.68 0.93
C LEU A 14 12.75 18.17 1.19
N TYR A 15 13.76 17.37 0.90
CA TYR A 15 13.72 15.92 1.16
C TYR A 15 13.45 15.62 2.64
N SER A 16 14.11 16.31 3.55
CA SER A 16 13.92 16.12 4.99
C SER A 16 12.49 16.45 5.41
N PHE A 17 11.91 17.55 4.92
CA PHE A 17 10.52 17.91 5.20
C PHE A 17 9.54 16.87 4.61
N LEU A 18 9.82 16.41 3.41
CA LEU A 18 8.95 15.40 2.75
C LEU A 18 9.01 14.05 3.48
N LYS A 19 10.18 13.68 3.98
CA LYS A 19 10.33 12.47 4.79
C LYS A 19 9.50 12.55 6.08
N ASP A 20 9.58 13.68 6.77
CA ASP A 20 8.78 13.90 7.98
C ASP A 20 7.29 13.84 7.66
N GLN A 21 6.88 14.46 6.55
CA GLN A 21 5.48 14.43 6.11
C GLN A 21 5.04 13.02 5.72
N HIS A 22 5.91 12.27 5.03
CA HIS A 22 5.64 10.87 4.68
C HIS A 22 5.39 10.04 5.94
N ASP A 23 6.23 10.18 6.94
CA ASP A 23 6.11 9.43 8.19
C ASP A 23 4.84 9.84 8.95
N ALA A 24 4.49 11.11 8.94
CA ALA A 24 3.26 11.62 9.53
C ALA A 24 2.01 11.03 8.85
N GLU A 25 2.00 11.00 7.51
CA GLU A 25 0.91 10.41 6.73
C GLU A 25 0.76 8.91 7.02
N MET A 26 1.87 8.18 7.10
CA MET A 26 1.85 6.76 7.45
C MET A 26 1.23 6.52 8.83
N LYS A 27 1.59 7.35 9.79
CA LYS A 27 1.06 7.27 11.15
C LYS A 27 -0.44 7.54 11.18
N GLU A 28 -0.91 8.55 10.45
CA GLU A 28 -2.32 8.87 10.34
C GLU A 28 -3.11 7.73 9.70
N LEU A 29 -2.58 7.11 8.64
CA LEU A 29 -3.23 5.97 7.99
C LEU A 29 -3.38 4.80 8.95
N MET A 30 -2.36 4.50 9.74
CA MET A 30 -2.43 3.44 10.75
C MET A 30 -3.51 3.73 11.78
N HIS A 31 -3.64 4.99 12.20
CA HIS A 31 -4.67 5.43 13.14
C HIS A 31 -6.06 5.27 12.54
N TYR A 32 -6.26 5.70 11.30
CA TYR A 32 -7.57 5.57 10.63
C TYR A 32 -7.95 4.11 10.40
N MET A 33 -7.00 3.27 10.02
CA MET A 33 -7.23 1.82 9.89
C MET A 33 -7.64 1.19 11.23
N SER A 34 -6.96 1.55 12.30
CA SER A 34 -7.29 1.07 13.64
C SER A 34 -8.70 1.51 14.07
N THR A 35 -9.03 2.77 13.83
CA THR A 35 -10.36 3.32 14.13
C THR A 35 -11.44 2.60 13.32
N LEU A 36 -11.18 2.28 12.06
CA LEU A 36 -12.12 1.59 11.19
C LEU A 36 -12.53 0.22 11.76
N THR A 37 -11.64 -0.45 12.49
CA THR A 37 -11.93 -1.77 13.07
C THR A 37 -12.94 -1.70 14.22
N THR A 38 -13.12 -0.54 14.85
CA THR A 38 -13.96 -0.40 16.05
C THR A 38 -15.19 0.46 15.87
N VAL A 39 -15.26 1.27 14.81
CA VAL A 39 -16.38 2.19 14.56
C VAL A 39 -17.49 1.46 13.79
N GLU A 40 -18.70 1.49 14.32
CA GLU A 40 -19.87 0.86 13.71
C GLU A 40 -20.67 1.79 12.80
N ASN A 41 -20.63 3.10 13.05
CA ASN A 41 -21.41 4.09 12.31
C ASN A 41 -20.95 4.13 10.85
N ASN A 42 -21.87 3.85 9.93
CA ASN A 42 -21.58 3.76 8.50
C ASN A 42 -21.10 5.07 7.88
N LEU A 43 -21.62 6.22 8.36
CA LEU A 43 -21.18 7.52 7.86
C LEU A 43 -19.71 7.79 8.25
N VAL A 44 -19.36 7.49 9.50
CA VAL A 44 -17.97 7.63 9.99
C VAL A 44 -17.05 6.68 9.21
N ARG A 45 -17.48 5.44 8.99
CA ARG A 45 -16.73 4.46 8.19
C ARG A 45 -16.46 4.97 6.78
N SER A 46 -17.46 5.59 6.16
CA SER A 46 -17.35 6.18 4.82
C SER A 46 -16.29 7.29 4.80
N TYR A 47 -16.28 8.17 5.79
CA TYR A 47 -15.29 9.23 5.90
C TYR A 47 -13.87 8.64 6.11
N LEU A 48 -13.76 7.58 6.92
CA LEU A 48 -12.48 6.91 7.13
C LEU A 48 -11.93 6.32 5.83
N HIS A 49 -12.78 5.72 5.01
CA HIS A 49 -12.38 5.23 3.69
C HIS A 49 -11.85 6.36 2.79
N THR A 50 -12.50 7.51 2.81
CA THR A 50 -12.04 8.68 2.06
C THR A 50 -10.68 9.16 2.56
N LEU A 51 -10.51 9.26 3.86
CA LEU A 51 -9.24 9.68 4.47
C LEU A 51 -8.11 8.70 4.14
N LEU A 52 -8.40 7.40 4.16
CA LEU A 52 -7.43 6.36 3.80
C LEU A 52 -7.03 6.44 2.33
N THR A 53 -8.00 6.61 1.45
CA THR A 53 -7.75 6.72 0.01
C THR A 53 -6.89 7.94 -0.30
N ASP A 54 -7.22 9.09 0.29
CA ASP A 54 -6.46 10.33 0.10
C ASP A 54 -5.05 10.21 0.67
N GLY A 55 -4.91 9.60 1.85
CA GLY A 55 -3.62 9.40 2.49
C GLY A 55 -2.70 8.51 1.65
N LEU A 56 -3.22 7.44 1.07
CA LEU A 56 -2.46 6.57 0.17
C LEU A 56 -1.97 7.34 -1.06
N ARG A 57 -2.80 8.20 -1.63
CA ARG A 57 -2.43 9.05 -2.77
C ARG A 57 -1.36 10.05 -2.39
N HIS A 58 -1.45 10.66 -1.20
CA HIS A 58 -0.43 11.59 -0.69
C HIS A 58 0.92 10.89 -0.53
N ILE A 59 0.94 9.69 0.02
CA ILE A 59 2.16 8.89 0.17
C ILE A 59 2.77 8.59 -1.20
N ASP A 60 1.96 8.21 -2.17
CA ASP A 60 2.42 7.97 -3.54
C ASP A 60 3.11 9.20 -4.12
N TYR A 61 2.48 10.38 -4.03
CA TYR A 61 3.04 11.61 -4.56
C TYR A 61 4.31 12.04 -3.84
N ILE A 62 4.31 11.99 -2.51
CA ILE A 62 5.46 12.38 -1.70
C ILE A 62 6.65 11.47 -1.98
N SER A 63 6.43 10.16 -2.04
CA SER A 63 7.50 9.20 -2.30
C SER A 63 8.08 9.34 -3.70
N ARG A 64 7.27 9.70 -4.70
CA ARG A 64 7.76 10.00 -6.05
C ARG A 64 8.66 11.23 -6.08
N ILE A 65 8.27 12.28 -5.36
CA ILE A 65 9.08 13.52 -5.28
C ILE A 65 10.40 13.19 -4.58
N MET A 66 10.37 12.43 -3.48
CA MET A 66 11.57 12.02 -2.75
C MET A 66 12.51 11.20 -3.64
N ALA A 67 11.98 10.24 -4.37
CA ALA A 67 12.75 9.41 -5.30
C ALA A 67 13.41 10.26 -6.39
N GLY A 68 12.72 11.27 -6.90
CA GLY A 68 13.28 12.20 -7.88
C GLY A 68 14.44 13.02 -7.32
N ILE A 69 14.40 13.39 -6.04
CA ILE A 69 15.49 14.11 -5.38
C ILE A 69 16.70 13.21 -5.15
N GLU A 70 16.48 11.97 -4.69
CA GLU A 70 17.55 11.01 -4.45
C GLU A 70 18.18 10.47 -5.73
N GLY A 71 17.43 10.52 -6.84
CA GLY A 71 17.85 9.88 -8.08
C GLY A 71 17.74 8.38 -8.04
N THR A 72 17.05 7.82 -7.04
CA THR A 72 16.80 6.39 -6.91
C THR A 72 15.45 6.03 -7.53
N THR A 73 15.36 4.82 -8.04
CA THR A 73 14.10 4.28 -8.51
C THR A 73 13.41 3.52 -7.38
N ALA A 74 12.11 3.71 -7.24
CA ALA A 74 11.31 3.08 -6.20
C ALA A 74 11.33 1.55 -6.27
N SER A 75 11.83 0.96 -7.35
CA SER A 75 11.91 -0.47 -7.56
C SER A 75 13.03 -1.15 -6.76
N ALA A 76 13.87 -0.40 -6.05
CA ALA A 76 15.03 -0.96 -5.34
C ALA A 76 14.66 -1.98 -4.26
N SER A 77 13.45 -1.90 -3.69
CA SER A 77 12.96 -2.83 -2.66
C SER A 77 12.08 -3.95 -3.22
N LEU A 78 11.72 -3.87 -4.50
CA LEU A 78 10.85 -4.86 -5.12
C LEU A 78 11.71 -5.95 -5.78
N THR A 79 11.80 -7.11 -5.11
CA THR A 79 12.61 -8.24 -5.58
C THR A 79 11.72 -9.38 -6.06
N LYS A 80 12.26 -10.22 -6.93
CA LYS A 80 11.59 -11.45 -7.40
C LYS A 80 11.20 -12.34 -6.22
N LYS A 81 12.09 -12.50 -5.24
CA LYS A 81 11.83 -13.27 -4.04
C LYS A 81 10.69 -12.66 -3.21
N GLY A 82 10.68 -11.35 -3.02
CA GLY A 82 9.64 -10.63 -2.29
C GLY A 82 8.28 -10.77 -2.97
N ILE A 83 8.22 -10.68 -4.30
CA ILE A 83 7.00 -10.90 -5.08
C ILE A 83 6.50 -12.32 -4.91
N SER A 84 7.41 -13.31 -4.98
CA SER A 84 7.07 -14.73 -4.81
C SER A 84 6.48 -14.99 -3.43
N GLU A 85 7.06 -14.41 -2.38
CA GLU A 85 6.54 -14.51 -1.01
C GLU A 85 5.18 -13.85 -0.88
N SER A 86 4.97 -12.69 -1.49
CA SER A 86 3.68 -12.00 -1.49
C SER A 86 2.60 -12.83 -2.20
N ILE A 87 2.92 -13.46 -3.32
CA ILE A 87 2.01 -14.35 -4.04
C ILE A 87 1.60 -15.52 -3.13
N LYS A 88 2.55 -16.11 -2.43
CA LYS A 88 2.29 -17.20 -1.49
C LYS A 88 1.35 -16.74 -0.38
N ASP A 89 1.59 -15.58 0.19
CA ASP A 89 0.76 -15.00 1.25
C ASP A 89 -0.66 -14.74 0.76
N GLU A 90 -0.82 -14.20 -0.45
CA GLU A 90 -2.12 -13.94 -1.06
C GLU A 90 -2.89 -15.25 -1.32
N LYS A 91 -2.20 -16.29 -1.77
CA LYS A 91 -2.81 -17.63 -1.95
C LYS A 91 -3.28 -18.21 -0.64
N ASN A 92 -2.47 -18.09 0.41
CA ASN A 92 -2.84 -18.55 1.76
C ASN A 92 -4.05 -17.79 2.30
N SER A 93 -4.08 -16.46 2.11
CA SER A 93 -5.20 -15.61 2.47
C SER A 93 -6.48 -16.03 1.75
N ARG A 94 -6.41 -16.22 0.44
CA ARG A 94 -7.53 -16.67 -0.39
C ARG A 94 -8.10 -17.99 0.14
N ASP A 95 -7.24 -18.97 0.39
CA ASP A 95 -7.66 -20.30 0.85
C ASP A 95 -8.26 -20.24 2.24
N THR A 96 -7.71 -19.40 3.12
CA THR A 96 -8.26 -19.16 4.46
C THR A 96 -9.64 -18.53 4.39
N LEU A 97 -9.83 -17.52 3.53
CA LEU A 97 -11.11 -16.84 3.35
C LEU A 97 -12.19 -17.80 2.81
N LEU A 98 -11.82 -18.68 1.88
CA LEU A 98 -12.75 -19.69 1.36
C LEU A 98 -13.18 -20.67 2.44
N ARG A 99 -12.25 -21.09 3.31
CA ARG A 99 -12.59 -21.95 4.45
C ARG A 99 -13.49 -21.22 5.45
N CYS A 100 -13.22 -19.96 5.72
CA CYS A 100 -14.09 -19.14 6.57
C CYS A 100 -15.48 -18.99 5.97
N ALA A 101 -15.60 -18.85 4.66
CA ALA A 101 -16.89 -18.77 3.96
C ALA A 101 -17.70 -20.07 4.15
N GLU A 102 -17.04 -21.23 4.12
CA GLU A 102 -17.70 -22.53 4.37
C GLU A 102 -18.20 -22.65 5.81
N MET A 103 -17.51 -22.01 6.75
CA MET A 103 -17.86 -22.05 8.17
C MET A 103 -18.90 -21.00 8.56
N ALA A 104 -19.21 -20.05 7.70
CA ALA A 104 -20.14 -18.96 7.99
C ALA A 104 -21.58 -19.49 8.12
N ASP A 105 -22.28 -19.03 9.16
CA ASP A 105 -23.65 -19.48 9.46
C ASP A 105 -24.70 -18.87 8.55
N ASP A 106 -24.42 -17.70 7.94
CA ASP A 106 -25.37 -16.99 7.11
C ASP A 106 -24.82 -16.78 5.69
N PRO A 107 -25.71 -16.72 4.68
CA PRO A 107 -25.30 -16.54 3.28
C PRO A 107 -24.65 -15.20 3.00
N GLU A 108 -25.02 -14.14 3.73
CA GLU A 108 -24.47 -12.81 3.53
C GLU A 108 -22.99 -12.74 3.92
N THR A 109 -22.64 -13.27 5.09
CA THR A 109 -21.25 -13.36 5.54
C THR A 109 -20.43 -14.25 4.61
N ALA A 110 -20.96 -15.39 4.20
CA ALA A 110 -20.31 -16.28 3.25
C ALA A 110 -20.02 -15.57 1.92
N ALA A 111 -20.98 -14.83 1.39
CA ALA A 111 -20.84 -14.09 0.14
C ALA A 111 -19.77 -12.99 0.26
N LEU A 112 -19.76 -12.28 1.39
CA LEU A 112 -18.77 -11.22 1.64
C LEU A 112 -17.36 -11.79 1.68
N LEU A 113 -17.14 -12.92 2.39
CA LEU A 113 -15.84 -13.58 2.47
C LEU A 113 -15.37 -14.10 1.11
N LYS A 114 -16.29 -14.64 0.30
CA LYS A 114 -15.99 -15.04 -1.08
C LYS A 114 -15.59 -13.87 -1.95
N SER A 115 -16.24 -12.73 -1.76
CA SER A 115 -15.89 -11.48 -2.48
C SER A 115 -14.45 -11.05 -2.17
N ILE A 116 -14.03 -11.14 -0.91
CA ILE A 116 -12.64 -10.83 -0.54
C ILE A 116 -11.69 -11.82 -1.18
N SER A 117 -12.04 -13.11 -1.24
CA SER A 117 -11.19 -14.12 -1.89
C SER A 117 -11.00 -13.86 -3.38
N VAL A 118 -12.00 -13.29 -4.05
CA VAL A 118 -11.89 -12.86 -5.46
C VAL A 118 -10.89 -11.71 -5.59
N ASP A 119 -10.87 -10.78 -4.65
CA ASP A 119 -9.88 -9.70 -4.62
C ASP A 119 -8.46 -10.26 -4.46
N GLU A 120 -8.29 -11.27 -3.59
CA GLU A 120 -7.00 -11.94 -3.41
C GLU A 120 -6.52 -12.60 -4.71
N GLU A 121 -7.42 -13.23 -5.46
CA GLU A 121 -7.12 -13.78 -6.80
C GLU A 121 -6.64 -12.68 -7.76
N HIS A 122 -7.27 -11.53 -7.73
CA HIS A 122 -6.88 -10.38 -8.55
C HIS A 122 -5.49 -9.87 -8.14
N HIS A 123 -5.21 -9.80 -6.84
CA HIS A 123 -3.89 -9.40 -6.31
C HIS A 123 -2.80 -10.36 -6.77
N ILE A 124 -3.07 -11.67 -6.78
CA ILE A 124 -2.13 -12.68 -7.27
C ILE A 124 -1.77 -12.39 -8.72
N ARG A 125 -2.75 -12.11 -9.57
CA ARG A 125 -2.52 -11.79 -10.98
C ARG A 125 -1.70 -10.53 -11.17
N ILE A 126 -1.97 -9.49 -10.36
CA ILE A 126 -1.18 -8.26 -10.37
C ILE A 126 0.28 -8.56 -10.02
N LEU A 127 0.51 -9.35 -8.97
CA LEU A 127 1.86 -9.71 -8.54
C LEU A 127 2.59 -10.55 -9.59
N GLU A 128 1.89 -11.47 -10.26
CA GLU A 128 2.46 -12.25 -11.37
C GLU A 128 2.90 -11.33 -12.52
N HIS A 129 2.10 -10.31 -12.86
CA HIS A 129 2.47 -9.31 -13.87
C HIS A 129 3.66 -8.46 -13.43
N LEU A 130 3.76 -8.14 -12.14
CA LEU A 130 4.89 -7.37 -11.60
C LEU A 130 6.20 -8.15 -11.65
N SER A 131 6.16 -9.48 -11.65
CA SER A 131 7.36 -10.31 -11.71
C SER A 131 8.10 -10.15 -13.04
N GLU A 132 7.39 -9.91 -14.14
CA GLU A 132 7.99 -9.71 -15.47
C GLU A 132 8.89 -8.48 -15.56
N PRO A 133 8.43 -7.27 -15.14
CA PRO A 133 9.31 -6.09 -15.13
C PRO A 133 10.52 -6.24 -14.21
N VAL A 134 10.37 -6.93 -13.07
CA VAL A 134 11.46 -7.18 -12.14
C VAL A 134 12.52 -8.09 -12.77
N ASP A 135 12.11 -9.11 -13.52
CA ASP A 135 13.03 -9.98 -14.27
C ASP A 135 13.73 -9.21 -15.40
N SER A 136 13.01 -8.33 -16.09
CA SER A 136 13.54 -7.54 -17.21
C SER A 136 14.55 -6.47 -16.76
N ALA A 137 14.51 -6.06 -15.50
CA ALA A 137 15.37 -5.01 -14.93
C ALA A 137 16.76 -5.52 -14.52
N LYS A 138 17.05 -6.79 -14.71
CA LYS A 138 18.37 -7.38 -14.40
C LYS A 138 19.42 -7.08 -15.47
#